data_62b4b75749d50d0d3103f70d7019bcc7
#
_entry.id   62b4b75749d50d0d3103f70d7019bcc7
#
_cell.length_a   1.000
_cell.length_b   1.000
_cell.length_c   1.000
_cell.angle_alpha   90.00
_cell.angle_beta   90.00
_cell.angle_gamma   90.00
#
_symmetry.space_group_name_H-M   'P 1'
#
loop_
_entity.id
_entity.type
_entity.pdbx_description
1 polymer ?
#
loop_
_entity_poly.entity_id
_entity_poly.type
_entity_poly.pdbx_seq_one_letter_code
_entity_poly.pdbx_strand_id
1 'polypeptide(L)'
;GTRLSSVEEAFRLTGDNLYNPAWGFQDGKVRNSRVRRELVPLAAATYCVRLSPATWLDMAAGAEYGVRKYSALGWYDARTPMPDNYRYLPGYTGDRETELAWRSNDARYTQVCWDELIARNRMAGGHAVYTLEDRAERIRNLGFDALFTTAPDERLTLRYGFSYRHARTRSYKQMRDLLGADHITDIDQYLVDDDTYGNLLQNDLRHPGRT
;
A
#
# COMPACT_ATOMS: atom_id res chain seq x y z
N GLY A 1 5.43 7.66 -10.38
CA GLY A 1 6.35 6.66 -9.83
C GLY A 1 7.79 7.12 -9.94
N THR A 2 8.64 6.59 -9.08
CA THR A 2 10.07 6.88 -9.10
C THR A 2 10.70 6.26 -10.36
N ARG A 3 11.43 7.04 -11.11
CA ARG A 3 12.17 6.57 -12.28
C ARG A 3 13.55 6.06 -11.87
N LEU A 4 14.10 5.10 -12.59
CA LEU A 4 15.45 4.61 -12.33
C LEU A 4 16.50 5.73 -12.39
N SER A 5 16.37 6.65 -13.35
CA SER A 5 17.22 7.85 -13.45
C SER A 5 17.15 8.77 -12.23
N SER A 6 15.99 8.85 -11.56
CA SER A 6 15.82 9.63 -10.33
C SER A 6 16.52 8.97 -9.15
N VAL A 7 16.51 7.63 -9.07
CA VAL A 7 17.22 6.87 -8.03
C VAL A 7 18.72 7.04 -8.18
N GLU A 8 19.22 6.92 -9.41
CA GLU A 8 20.64 7.10 -9.71
C GLU A 8 21.11 8.54 -9.40
N GLU A 9 20.32 9.53 -9.80
CA GLU A 9 20.64 10.93 -9.52
C GLU A 9 20.62 11.23 -8.02
N ALA A 10 19.59 10.78 -7.29
CA ALA A 10 19.52 10.94 -5.84
C ALA A 10 20.74 10.29 -5.14
N PHE A 11 21.13 9.09 -5.55
CA PHE A 11 22.34 8.44 -5.06
C PHE A 11 23.59 9.27 -5.35
N ARG A 12 23.74 9.77 -6.56
CA ARG A 12 24.89 10.61 -6.96
C ARG A 12 24.99 11.91 -6.14
N LEU A 13 23.84 12.48 -5.77
CA LEU A 13 23.78 13.73 -5.02
C LEU A 13 24.02 13.52 -3.53
N THR A 14 23.43 12.51 -2.93
CA THR A 14 23.47 12.24 -1.50
C THR A 14 24.69 11.39 -1.09
N GLY A 15 25.21 10.57 -2.02
CA GLY A 15 26.21 9.54 -1.72
C GLY A 15 25.70 8.38 -0.86
N ASP A 16 24.37 8.32 -0.65
CA ASP A 16 23.72 7.36 0.24
C ASP A 16 22.81 6.41 -0.57
N ASN A 17 23.14 5.12 -0.57
CA ASN A 17 22.34 4.07 -1.20
C ASN A 17 21.10 3.68 -0.37
N LEU A 18 20.99 4.16 0.86
CA LEU A 18 19.86 3.97 1.76
C LEU A 18 18.94 5.21 1.83
N TYR A 19 19.19 6.21 0.96
CA TYR A 19 18.35 7.39 0.89
C TYR A 19 16.88 7.01 0.75
N ASN A 20 16.05 7.54 1.65
CA ASN A 20 14.62 7.29 1.71
C ASN A 20 13.84 8.60 1.70
N PRO A 21 13.16 8.96 0.59
CA PRO A 21 12.39 10.19 0.46
C PRO A 21 11.04 10.17 1.18
N ALA A 22 10.62 9.01 1.73
CA ALA A 22 9.26 8.81 2.19
C ALA A 22 8.98 9.32 3.61
N TRP A 23 9.98 9.80 4.32
CA TRP A 23 9.82 10.37 5.65
C TRP A 23 10.20 11.86 5.66
N GLY A 24 9.92 12.53 6.75
CA GLY A 24 10.28 13.92 6.97
C GLY A 24 9.89 14.36 8.36
N PHE A 25 9.85 15.66 8.60
CA PHE A 25 9.51 16.23 9.89
C PHE A 25 8.13 16.89 9.87
N GLN A 26 7.37 16.69 10.95
CA GLN A 26 6.16 17.42 11.28
C GLN A 26 6.32 17.97 12.70
N ASP A 27 6.28 19.28 12.88
CA ASP A 27 6.52 19.93 14.17
C ASP A 27 7.78 19.40 14.87
N GLY A 28 8.86 19.20 14.10
CA GLY A 28 10.14 18.67 14.58
C GLY A 28 10.16 17.15 14.89
N LYS A 29 9.05 16.44 14.69
CA LYS A 29 8.96 14.99 14.91
C LYS A 29 9.02 14.23 13.58
N VAL A 30 9.75 13.12 13.58
CA VAL A 30 9.84 12.23 12.41
C VAL A 30 8.48 11.61 12.09
N ARG A 31 8.06 11.74 10.84
CA ARG A 31 6.86 11.12 10.29
C ARG A 31 7.16 10.44 8.96
N ASN A 32 6.72 9.18 8.82
CA ASN A 32 6.89 8.41 7.60
C ASN A 32 5.57 8.31 6.85
N SER A 33 5.60 8.58 5.53
CA SER A 33 4.43 8.47 4.67
C SER A 33 4.17 7.04 4.20
N ARG A 34 5.18 6.17 4.23
CA ARG A 34 5.09 4.78 3.74
C ARG A 34 5.28 3.81 4.89
N VAL A 35 4.17 3.42 5.52
CA VAL A 35 4.15 2.47 6.63
C VAL A 35 3.33 1.25 6.22
N ARG A 36 3.95 0.09 6.28
CA ARG A 36 3.26 -1.19 6.11
C ARG A 36 2.81 -1.71 7.48
N ARG A 37 1.54 -2.10 7.56
CA ARG A 37 0.94 -2.75 8.72
C ARG A 37 0.21 -3.99 8.23
N GLU A 38 0.52 -5.11 8.83
CA GLU A 38 -0.04 -6.39 8.42
C GLU A 38 -0.38 -7.21 9.66
N LEU A 39 -1.61 -7.69 9.70
CA LEU A 39 -2.07 -8.65 10.69
C LEU A 39 -2.94 -9.66 9.96
N VAL A 40 -2.34 -10.80 9.60
CA VAL A 40 -2.98 -11.87 8.84
C VAL A 40 -2.65 -13.20 9.51
N PRO A 41 -3.31 -13.51 10.65
CA PRO A 41 -3.13 -14.78 11.31
C PRO A 41 -3.56 -15.95 10.41
N LEU A 42 -2.81 -17.04 10.51
CA LEU A 42 -3.08 -18.33 9.90
C LEU A 42 -3.32 -19.36 11.01
N ALA A 43 -4.43 -20.08 10.91
CA ALA A 43 -4.69 -21.26 11.69
C ALA A 43 -4.72 -22.48 10.76
N ALA A 44 -4.05 -23.57 11.16
CA ALA A 44 -4.06 -24.81 10.42
C ALA A 44 -4.18 -25.99 11.39
N ALA A 45 -4.90 -27.02 10.96
CA ALA A 45 -5.05 -28.26 11.68
C ALA A 45 -4.90 -29.44 10.71
N THR A 46 -4.24 -30.49 11.16
CA THR A 46 -4.12 -31.77 10.41
C THR A 46 -4.62 -32.88 11.29
N TYR A 47 -5.27 -33.87 10.64
CA TYR A 47 -5.74 -35.05 11.30
C TYR A 47 -5.47 -36.27 10.39
N CYS A 48 -4.75 -37.23 10.94
CA CYS A 48 -4.38 -38.46 10.25
C CYS A 48 -5.00 -39.65 10.98
N VAL A 49 -5.70 -40.50 10.27
CA VAL A 49 -6.36 -41.69 10.86
C VAL A 49 -6.24 -42.89 9.96
N ARG A 50 -6.00 -44.05 10.57
CA ARG A 50 -6.04 -45.32 9.88
C ARG A 50 -7.47 -45.85 9.92
N LEU A 51 -8.11 -45.96 8.76
CA LEU A 51 -9.49 -46.41 8.61
C LEU A 51 -9.59 -47.94 8.56
N SER A 52 -8.55 -48.58 7.99
CA SER A 52 -8.45 -50.05 7.90
C SER A 52 -6.98 -50.47 7.89
N PRO A 53 -6.65 -51.75 7.96
CA PRO A 53 -5.28 -52.25 7.80
C PRO A 53 -4.59 -51.77 6.53
N ALA A 54 -5.36 -51.46 5.47
CA ALA A 54 -4.85 -51.07 4.16
C ALA A 54 -5.14 -49.61 3.80
N THR A 55 -5.88 -48.86 4.62
CA THR A 55 -6.34 -47.49 4.23
C THR A 55 -6.07 -46.49 5.30
N TRP A 56 -5.44 -45.35 4.91
CA TRP A 56 -5.20 -44.15 5.71
C TRP A 56 -5.97 -42.99 5.13
N LEU A 57 -6.41 -42.10 6.01
CA LEU A 57 -6.99 -40.80 5.66
C LEU A 57 -6.19 -39.69 6.34
N ASP A 58 -5.64 -38.80 5.52
CA ASP A 58 -4.99 -37.57 5.93
C ASP A 58 -5.89 -36.39 5.59
N MET A 59 -6.23 -35.60 6.59
CA MET A 59 -7.03 -34.41 6.43
C MET A 59 -6.23 -33.19 6.88
N ALA A 60 -6.39 -32.07 6.16
CA ALA A 60 -5.86 -30.79 6.54
C ALA A 60 -6.92 -29.71 6.36
N ALA A 61 -7.02 -28.81 7.32
CA ALA A 61 -7.85 -27.62 7.21
C ALA A 61 -7.02 -26.40 7.58
N GLY A 62 -7.23 -25.30 6.87
CA GLY A 62 -6.54 -24.04 7.12
C GLY A 62 -7.46 -22.84 6.91
N ALA A 63 -7.27 -21.80 7.74
CA ALA A 63 -7.97 -20.54 7.62
C ALA A 63 -6.98 -19.38 7.82
N GLU A 64 -7.01 -18.45 6.90
CA GLU A 64 -6.28 -17.19 6.97
C GLU A 64 -7.30 -16.04 6.91
N TYR A 65 -7.24 -15.14 7.88
CA TYR A 65 -8.13 -14.00 7.94
C TYR A 65 -7.41 -12.77 8.48
N GLY A 66 -7.38 -11.69 7.71
CA GLY A 66 -6.71 -10.49 8.20
C GLY A 66 -6.76 -9.31 7.26
N VAL A 67 -5.93 -8.33 7.58
CA VAL A 67 -5.81 -7.09 6.82
C VAL A 67 -4.33 -6.74 6.63
N ARG A 68 -3.98 -6.38 5.39
CA ARG A 68 -2.73 -5.72 5.02
C ARG A 68 -3.02 -4.28 4.70
N LYS A 69 -2.25 -3.35 5.23
CA LYS A 69 -2.35 -1.92 4.94
C LYS A 69 -0.99 -1.35 4.57
N TYR A 70 -0.99 -0.50 3.57
CA TYR A 70 0.17 0.25 3.14
C TYR A 70 -0.20 1.71 2.98
N SER A 71 0.45 2.60 3.74
CA SER A 71 0.17 4.03 3.66
C SER A 71 0.93 4.69 2.50
N ALA A 72 0.33 5.71 1.92
CA ALA A 72 0.93 6.54 0.89
C ALA A 72 0.35 7.96 0.94
N LEU A 73 1.15 8.95 0.54
CA LEU A 73 0.63 10.29 0.28
C LEU A 73 -0.21 10.27 -1.00
N GLY A 74 -1.40 10.85 -0.92
CA GLY A 74 -2.25 11.24 -2.03
C GLY A 74 -2.10 12.73 -2.29
N TRP A 75 -2.30 13.15 -3.54
CA TRP A 75 -2.37 14.56 -3.91
C TRP A 75 -3.37 14.71 -5.06
N TYR A 76 -4.14 15.79 -5.02
CA TYR A 76 -5.25 16.06 -5.93
C TYR A 76 -5.11 17.50 -6.44
N ASP A 77 -5.01 17.66 -7.75
CA ASP A 77 -4.76 18.95 -8.39
C ASP A 77 -3.62 19.75 -7.75
N ALA A 78 -2.55 19.06 -7.41
CA ALA A 78 -1.39 19.62 -6.72
C ALA A 78 -0.09 18.93 -7.18
N ARG A 79 1.04 19.57 -6.91
CA ARG A 79 2.36 19.00 -7.19
C ARG A 79 2.59 17.79 -6.30
N THR A 80 3.27 16.76 -6.85
CA THR A 80 3.65 15.60 -6.04
C THR A 80 4.44 16.00 -4.80
N PRO A 81 4.10 15.46 -3.61
CA PRO A 81 4.82 15.78 -2.37
C PRO A 81 6.14 15.00 -2.21
N MET A 82 6.48 14.16 -3.18
CA MET A 82 7.65 13.31 -3.09
C MET A 82 8.89 14.05 -3.61
N PRO A 83 9.93 14.25 -2.77
CA PRO A 83 11.11 15.04 -3.13
C PRO A 83 11.96 14.39 -4.24
N ASP A 84 11.93 13.07 -4.35
CA ASP A 84 12.64 12.30 -5.37
C ASP A 84 11.96 12.29 -6.75
N ASN A 85 10.95 13.13 -6.95
CA ASN A 85 10.38 13.29 -8.29
C ASN A 85 11.39 13.94 -9.21
N TYR A 86 11.60 13.36 -10.40
CA TYR A 86 12.58 13.83 -11.37
C TYR A 86 12.47 15.33 -11.70
N ARG A 87 11.26 15.91 -11.60
CA ARG A 87 11.02 17.34 -11.88
C ARG A 87 11.61 18.28 -10.83
N TYR A 88 11.99 17.75 -9.66
CA TYR A 88 12.59 18.53 -8.57
C TYR A 88 14.09 18.33 -8.46
N LEU A 89 14.64 17.38 -9.21
CA LEU A 89 16.05 17.06 -9.18
C LEU A 89 16.85 18.05 -10.06
N PRO A 90 18.10 18.34 -9.69
CA PRO A 90 18.98 19.26 -10.42
C PRO A 90 19.19 18.89 -11.89
N GLY A 91 19.21 17.59 -12.21
CA GLY A 91 19.35 17.09 -13.57
C GLY A 91 18.21 17.51 -14.51
N TYR A 92 17.03 17.85 -13.95
CA TYR A 92 15.90 18.37 -14.71
C TYR A 92 15.80 19.88 -14.61
N THR A 93 15.97 20.45 -13.40
CA THR A 93 15.80 21.89 -13.15
C THR A 93 16.98 22.71 -13.65
N GLY A 94 18.19 22.13 -13.68
CA GLY A 94 19.44 22.85 -13.96
C GLY A 94 19.83 23.84 -12.87
N ASP A 95 19.14 23.82 -11.71
CA ASP A 95 19.32 24.79 -10.64
C ASP A 95 20.44 24.38 -9.68
N ARG A 96 21.42 25.26 -9.57
CA ARG A 96 22.59 25.05 -8.71
C ARG A 96 22.26 25.11 -7.21
N GLU A 97 21.29 25.91 -6.81
CA GLU A 97 20.87 25.98 -5.41
C GLU A 97 20.27 24.64 -4.97
N THR A 98 19.38 24.10 -5.78
CA THR A 98 18.83 22.76 -5.59
C THR A 98 19.93 21.69 -5.52
N GLU A 99 20.94 21.77 -6.40
CA GLU A 99 22.05 20.81 -6.37
C GLU A 99 22.84 20.89 -5.04
N LEU A 100 23.14 22.09 -4.58
CA LEU A 100 23.86 22.30 -3.31
C LEU A 100 23.05 21.81 -2.12
N ALA A 101 21.73 22.08 -2.10
CA ALA A 101 20.82 21.63 -1.06
C ALA A 101 20.75 20.09 -0.98
N TRP A 102 20.67 19.42 -2.12
CA TRP A 102 20.73 17.95 -2.19
C TRP A 102 22.07 17.40 -1.70
N ARG A 103 23.19 17.98 -2.12
CA ARG A 103 24.54 17.55 -1.70
C ARG A 103 24.81 17.78 -0.21
N SER A 104 24.21 18.80 0.38
CA SER A 104 24.26 19.06 1.83
C SER A 104 23.23 18.26 2.63
N ASN A 105 22.40 17.44 1.96
CA ASN A 105 21.30 16.69 2.56
C ASN A 105 20.31 17.59 3.32
N ASP A 106 19.99 18.76 2.74
CA ASP A 106 18.99 19.66 3.33
C ASP A 106 17.62 18.98 3.30
N ALA A 107 17.05 18.73 4.48
CA ALA A 107 15.79 18.00 4.64
C ALA A 107 14.60 18.67 3.92
N ARG A 108 14.64 19.98 3.70
CA ARG A 108 13.60 20.70 2.94
C ARG A 108 13.54 20.29 1.47
N TYR A 109 14.66 19.79 0.92
CA TYR A 109 14.77 19.36 -0.48
C TYR A 109 14.76 17.84 -0.60
N THR A 110 15.28 17.12 0.41
CA THR A 110 15.50 15.68 0.35
C THR A 110 14.42 14.87 1.05
N GLN A 111 13.55 15.50 1.85
CA GLN A 111 12.54 14.82 2.64
C GLN A 111 11.13 15.40 2.41
N VAL A 112 10.11 14.67 2.85
CA VAL A 112 8.73 15.16 2.83
C VAL A 112 8.57 16.33 3.79
N CYS A 113 8.16 17.49 3.28
CA CYS A 113 7.88 18.69 4.09
C CYS A 113 6.44 18.64 4.61
N TRP A 114 6.18 17.87 5.68
CA TRP A 114 4.83 17.67 6.22
C TRP A 114 4.13 18.97 6.62
N ASP A 115 4.85 19.91 7.24
CA ASP A 115 4.30 21.18 7.69
C ASP A 115 3.86 22.03 6.50
N GLU A 116 4.56 21.97 5.37
CA GLU A 116 4.16 22.62 4.13
C GLU A 116 2.88 21.99 3.55
N LEU A 117 2.75 20.65 3.53
CA LEU A 117 1.55 19.98 3.05
C LEU A 117 0.32 20.40 3.88
N ILE A 118 0.47 20.46 5.20
CA ILE A 118 -0.57 20.90 6.14
C ILE A 118 -0.93 22.38 5.88
N ALA A 119 0.06 23.23 5.73
CA ALA A 119 -0.16 24.64 5.45
C ALA A 119 -0.93 24.85 4.14
N ARG A 120 -0.58 24.13 3.08
CA ARG A 120 -1.27 24.18 1.78
C ARG A 120 -2.73 23.72 1.88
N ASN A 121 -3.02 22.65 2.62
CA ASN A 121 -4.39 22.22 2.85
C ASN A 121 -5.22 23.28 3.57
N ARG A 122 -4.66 23.91 4.60
CA ARG A 122 -5.34 25.00 5.33
C ARG A 122 -5.63 26.21 4.42
N MET A 123 -4.72 26.52 3.50
CA MET A 123 -4.90 27.61 2.54
C MET A 123 -5.92 27.28 1.45
N ALA A 124 -6.24 26.01 1.22
CA ALA A 124 -7.22 25.54 0.23
C ALA A 124 -8.68 25.62 0.74
N GLY A 125 -8.97 26.38 1.79
CA GLY A 125 -10.32 26.62 2.28
C GLY A 125 -10.98 25.39 2.91
N GLY A 126 -10.20 24.50 3.50
CA GLY A 126 -10.70 23.29 4.17
C GLY A 126 -10.80 22.06 3.28
N HIS A 127 -10.59 22.19 1.97
CA HIS A 127 -10.52 21.05 1.05
C HIS A 127 -9.09 20.49 1.04
N ALA A 128 -8.95 19.15 1.20
CA ALA A 128 -7.65 18.50 1.16
C ALA A 128 -7.13 18.36 -0.26
N VAL A 129 -5.99 18.99 -0.55
CA VAL A 129 -5.21 18.77 -1.76
C VAL A 129 -4.10 17.73 -1.54
N TYR A 130 -3.72 17.51 -0.29
CA TYR A 130 -2.82 16.44 0.15
C TYR A 130 -3.47 15.60 1.22
N THR A 131 -3.26 14.29 1.16
CA THR A 131 -3.80 13.34 2.12
C THR A 131 -2.78 12.26 2.47
N LEU A 132 -2.97 11.60 3.60
CA LEU A 132 -2.33 10.32 3.88
C LEU A 132 -3.38 9.22 3.81
N GLU A 133 -3.19 8.30 2.89
CA GLU A 133 -4.14 7.23 2.57
C GLU A 133 -3.57 5.87 2.97
N ASP A 134 -4.42 4.96 3.42
CA ASP A 134 -4.10 3.54 3.55
C ASP A 134 -4.71 2.77 2.36
N ARG A 135 -3.89 2.09 1.59
CA ARG A 135 -4.32 1.06 0.65
C ARG A 135 -4.42 -0.23 1.42
N ALA A 136 -5.61 -0.78 1.53
CA ALA A 136 -5.92 -1.90 2.38
C ALA A 136 -6.42 -3.10 1.58
N GLU A 137 -5.99 -4.29 1.99
CA GLU A 137 -6.45 -5.56 1.47
C GLU A 137 -6.98 -6.40 2.64
N ARG A 138 -8.26 -6.75 2.59
CA ARG A 138 -8.85 -7.71 3.52
C ARG A 138 -8.82 -9.08 2.88
N ILE A 139 -8.15 -10.01 3.55
CA ILE A 139 -7.90 -11.37 3.08
C ILE A 139 -8.76 -12.34 3.89
N ARG A 140 -9.39 -13.28 3.18
CA ARG A 140 -10.13 -14.41 3.75
C ARG A 140 -9.85 -15.63 2.89
N ASN A 141 -9.07 -16.55 3.41
CA ASN A 141 -8.75 -17.80 2.74
C ASN A 141 -9.17 -18.95 3.64
N LEU A 142 -9.82 -19.94 3.04
CA LEU A 142 -10.19 -21.20 3.67
C LEU A 142 -9.70 -22.33 2.78
N GLY A 143 -9.16 -23.36 3.38
CA GLY A 143 -8.72 -24.55 2.68
C GLY A 143 -9.08 -25.80 3.45
N PHE A 144 -9.44 -26.84 2.73
CA PHE A 144 -9.64 -28.18 3.25
C PHE A 144 -9.12 -29.19 2.24
N ASP A 145 -8.40 -30.17 2.73
CA ASP A 145 -7.89 -31.30 1.97
C ASP A 145 -8.23 -32.60 2.68
N ALA A 146 -8.60 -33.62 1.92
CA ALA A 146 -8.72 -34.99 2.40
C ALA A 146 -8.07 -35.92 1.37
N LEU A 147 -7.09 -36.70 1.81
CA LEU A 147 -6.34 -37.62 0.99
C LEU A 147 -6.48 -39.05 1.56
N PHE A 148 -7.04 -39.95 0.78
CA PHE A 148 -7.05 -41.36 1.07
C PHE A 148 -5.86 -42.03 0.41
N THR A 149 -5.17 -42.86 1.16
CA THR A 149 -4.14 -43.78 0.65
C THR A 149 -4.55 -45.20 0.97
N THR A 150 -4.78 -45.99 -0.04
CA THR A 150 -5.20 -47.41 0.10
C THR A 150 -4.18 -48.30 -0.58
N ALA A 151 -3.60 -49.21 0.18
CA ALA A 151 -2.65 -50.25 -0.29
C ALA A 151 -3.20 -51.61 0.04
N PRO A 152 -4.04 -52.18 -0.84
CA PRO A 152 -4.66 -53.48 -0.60
C PRO A 152 -3.66 -54.65 -0.62
N ASP A 153 -2.55 -54.47 -1.36
CA ASP A 153 -1.43 -55.40 -1.41
C ASP A 153 -0.10 -54.63 -1.64
N GLU A 154 1.03 -55.34 -1.67
CA GLU A 154 2.37 -54.76 -1.83
C GLU A 154 2.63 -54.18 -3.23
N ARG A 155 1.78 -54.50 -4.21
CA ARG A 155 1.97 -54.10 -5.62
C ARG A 155 1.15 -52.90 -6.02
N LEU A 156 0.07 -52.60 -5.26
CA LEU A 156 -0.88 -51.53 -5.62
C LEU A 156 -1.05 -50.55 -4.49
N THR A 157 -0.78 -49.29 -4.78
CA THR A 157 -1.12 -48.16 -3.91
C THR A 157 -1.98 -47.18 -4.69
N LEU A 158 -3.18 -46.93 -4.19
CA LEU A 158 -4.11 -45.96 -4.72
C LEU A 158 -4.14 -44.72 -3.83
N ARG A 159 -4.04 -43.54 -4.45
CA ARG A 159 -4.23 -42.27 -3.77
C ARG A 159 -5.35 -41.50 -4.44
N TYR A 160 -6.33 -41.10 -3.68
CA TYR A 160 -7.46 -40.32 -4.16
C TYR A 160 -7.93 -39.39 -3.06
N GLY A 161 -8.46 -38.23 -3.45
CA GLY A 161 -8.78 -37.23 -2.46
C GLY A 161 -9.64 -36.08 -2.99
N PHE A 162 -9.93 -35.20 -2.09
CA PHE A 162 -10.71 -34.01 -2.35
C PHE A 162 -9.97 -32.80 -1.78
N SER A 163 -9.97 -31.70 -2.54
CA SER A 163 -9.40 -30.42 -2.13
C SER A 163 -10.42 -29.32 -2.35
N TYR A 164 -10.64 -28.50 -1.34
CA TYR A 164 -11.47 -27.31 -1.41
C TYR A 164 -10.65 -26.08 -1.07
N ARG A 165 -10.78 -25.03 -1.87
CA ARG A 165 -10.18 -23.74 -1.62
C ARG A 165 -11.21 -22.65 -1.84
N HIS A 166 -11.32 -21.75 -0.86
CA HIS A 166 -12.07 -20.51 -0.99
C HIS A 166 -11.15 -19.34 -0.65
N ALA A 167 -10.91 -18.46 -1.62
CA ALA A 167 -10.09 -17.28 -1.44
C ALA A 167 -10.90 -16.04 -1.80
N ARG A 168 -10.88 -15.05 -0.93
CA ARG A 168 -11.48 -13.76 -1.17
C ARG A 168 -10.59 -12.65 -0.67
N THR A 169 -10.19 -11.76 -1.58
CA THR A 169 -9.49 -10.52 -1.26
C THR A 169 -10.37 -9.34 -1.62
N ARG A 170 -10.52 -8.40 -0.70
CA ARG A 170 -11.19 -7.12 -0.95
C ARG A 170 -10.17 -6.00 -0.76
N SER A 171 -9.89 -5.28 -1.84
CA SER A 171 -9.02 -4.11 -1.84
C SER A 171 -9.87 -2.86 -1.73
N TYR A 172 -9.41 -1.89 -0.92
CA TYR A 172 -10.06 -0.60 -0.75
C TYR A 172 -9.04 0.45 -0.32
N LYS A 173 -9.37 1.71 -0.57
CA LYS A 173 -8.65 2.88 -0.08
C LYS A 173 -9.36 3.42 1.17
N GLN A 174 -8.61 3.80 2.18
CA GLN A 174 -9.11 4.41 3.40
C GLN A 174 -8.33 5.68 3.70
N MET A 175 -9.02 6.79 3.92
CA MET A 175 -8.39 8.01 4.40
C MET A 175 -7.88 7.79 5.83
N ARG A 176 -6.61 8.12 6.04
CA ARG A 176 -5.95 8.03 7.33
C ARG A 176 -5.81 9.38 7.99
N ASP A 177 -5.45 10.41 7.21
CA ASP A 177 -5.23 11.76 7.70
C ASP A 177 -5.45 12.75 6.56
N LEU A 178 -6.26 13.77 6.80
CA LEU A 178 -6.54 14.86 5.88
C LEU A 178 -5.51 15.99 5.96
N LEU A 179 -4.46 15.83 6.75
CA LEU A 179 -3.37 16.79 6.89
C LEU A 179 -3.86 18.23 7.15
N GLY A 180 -4.76 18.35 8.15
CA GLY A 180 -5.27 19.65 8.59
C GLY A 180 -6.38 20.25 7.73
N ALA A 181 -6.90 19.49 6.76
CA ALA A 181 -8.12 19.86 6.04
C ALA A 181 -9.37 19.26 6.72
N ASP A 182 -10.54 19.77 6.35
CA ASP A 182 -11.83 19.36 6.90
C ASP A 182 -12.44 18.22 6.11
N HIS A 183 -12.21 18.18 4.80
CA HIS A 183 -12.80 17.21 3.89
C HIS A 183 -11.95 17.00 2.63
N ILE A 184 -12.25 15.92 1.92
CA ILE A 184 -11.74 15.66 0.58
C ILE A 184 -12.90 15.22 -0.32
N THR A 185 -12.85 15.63 -1.58
CA THR A 185 -13.65 15.06 -2.66
C THR A 185 -12.72 14.12 -3.44
N ASP A 186 -13.07 12.83 -3.51
CA ASP A 186 -12.28 11.84 -4.27
C ASP A 186 -12.58 12.02 -5.76
N ILE A 187 -11.70 12.72 -6.44
CA ILE A 187 -11.79 13.02 -7.86
C ILE A 187 -10.73 12.18 -8.58
N ASP A 188 -11.08 11.57 -9.69
CA ASP A 188 -10.08 11.02 -10.59
C ASP A 188 -9.37 12.17 -11.30
N GLN A 189 -8.12 12.42 -10.91
CA GLN A 189 -7.30 13.51 -11.46
C GLN A 189 -7.06 13.40 -12.99
N TYR A 190 -7.30 12.23 -13.59
CA TYR A 190 -7.18 12.03 -15.04
C TYR A 190 -8.47 12.37 -15.78
N LEU A 191 -9.58 12.55 -15.07
CA LEU A 191 -10.89 12.85 -15.61
C LEU A 191 -11.40 14.25 -15.22
N VAL A 192 -10.58 15.06 -14.58
CA VAL A 192 -10.95 16.41 -14.10
C VAL A 192 -11.39 17.32 -15.27
N ASP A 193 -10.77 17.17 -16.43
CA ASP A 193 -11.08 17.97 -17.62
C ASP A 193 -12.25 17.38 -18.44
N ASP A 194 -12.81 16.25 -18.03
CA ASP A 194 -13.97 15.64 -18.69
C ASP A 194 -15.25 15.99 -17.93
N ASP A 195 -15.97 17.01 -18.42
CA ASP A 195 -17.23 17.48 -17.85
C ASP A 195 -18.29 16.37 -17.69
N THR A 196 -18.17 15.30 -18.46
CA THR A 196 -19.09 14.17 -18.45
C THR A 196 -18.81 13.21 -17.26
N TYR A 197 -17.55 13.01 -16.91
CA TYR A 197 -17.12 12.01 -15.92
C TYR A 197 -16.54 12.62 -14.66
N GLY A 198 -15.88 13.75 -14.73
CA GLY A 198 -15.21 14.38 -13.58
C GLY A 198 -16.15 14.69 -12.42
N ASN A 199 -17.38 15.14 -12.72
CA ASN A 199 -18.39 15.46 -11.71
C ASN A 199 -19.18 14.25 -11.20
N LEU A 200 -19.26 13.16 -11.98
CA LEU A 200 -20.03 11.97 -11.63
C LEU A 200 -19.26 10.98 -10.73
N LEU A 201 -17.92 11.05 -10.74
CA LEU A 201 -17.05 10.16 -9.97
C LEU A 201 -16.58 10.77 -8.65
N GLN A 202 -17.12 11.92 -8.26
CA GLN A 202 -16.82 12.53 -6.99
C GLN A 202 -17.47 11.77 -5.84
N ASN A 203 -16.65 11.23 -4.93
CA ASN A 203 -17.13 10.59 -3.71
C ASN A 203 -17.03 11.58 -2.54
N ASP A 204 -18.13 11.82 -1.85
CA ASP A 204 -18.13 12.59 -0.60
C ASP A 204 -17.65 11.69 0.54
N LEU A 205 -16.38 11.81 0.91
CA LEU A 205 -15.77 11.03 1.99
C LEU A 205 -16.15 11.51 3.41
N ARG A 206 -16.93 12.57 3.55
CA ARG A 206 -17.56 12.94 4.84
C ARG A 206 -18.60 11.92 5.26
N HIS A 207 -19.20 11.23 4.29
CA HIS A 207 -20.25 10.24 4.53
C HIS A 207 -19.80 8.86 4.01
N PRO A 208 -18.83 8.20 4.71
CA PRO A 208 -18.36 6.90 4.30
C PRO A 208 -19.51 5.88 4.35
N GLY A 209 -19.78 5.25 3.21
CA GLY A 209 -20.87 4.27 3.06
C GLY A 209 -21.94 4.65 2.03
N ARG A 210 -21.88 5.83 1.45
CA ARG A 210 -22.62 6.18 0.23
C ARG A 210 -21.67 5.96 -0.97
N THR A 211 -21.55 4.74 -1.41
CA THR A 211 -21.00 4.36 -2.72
C THR A 211 -22.12 3.84 -3.57
#